data_3eba6ef51a926c321fa5588248e78359
#
_entry.id   3eba6ef51a926c321fa5588248e78359
#
_cell.length_a   1.000
_cell.length_b   1.000
_cell.length_c   1.000
_cell.angle_alpha   90.00
_cell.angle_beta   90.00
_cell.angle_gamma   90.00
#
_symmetry.space_group_name_H-M   'P 1'
#
loop_
_entity.id
_entity.type
_entity.pdbx_description
1 polymer ?
#
loop_
_entity_poly.entity_id
_entity_poly.type
_entity_poly.pdbx_seq_one_letter_code
_entity_poly.pdbx_strand_id
1 'polypeptide(L)'
;MYLGRRGSLHMKTLFCGLAVTLCLAQLSLAQVDPRWKPNDPDRPLPPVIEPGTASTQDAPGRPPSDAIVLFGGKDKDKDISQWVGEDGHRAKWKLADGYMEVVPHSGYIHTRQPFGDCQLHVEFAEPVPPVGESQDRGNSGVFLMGLYEVQVLDSYQNKTYADGQASAVYGQFPPQVNASRPPGQWQTYDIIFHAPRFDKDGKLLHPARMTVLHNGVLVQDNVELSGPTAHHDRPPYKPTPAKLPLSLQDHSNPVRFRNIWIRELDQG
;
A
#
# COMPACT_ATOMS: atom_id res chain seq x y z
N MET A 1 31.66 -57.78 -66.17
CA MET A 1 30.49 -57.22 -66.84
C MET A 1 29.39 -57.11 -65.81
N TYR A 2 29.24 -55.99 -65.15
CA TYR A 2 27.97 -55.42 -64.61
C TYR A 2 28.26 -54.13 -63.87
N LEU A 3 27.64 -53.08 -64.38
CA LEU A 3 27.74 -51.72 -63.89
C LEU A 3 26.85 -51.52 -62.62
N GLY A 4 27.41 -51.01 -61.52
CA GLY A 4 26.70 -50.61 -60.35
C GLY A 4 26.48 -49.11 -60.31
N ARG A 5 25.23 -48.66 -60.33
CA ARG A 5 24.79 -47.27 -60.27
C ARG A 5 25.05 -46.68 -58.85
N ARG A 6 25.71 -45.54 -58.78
CA ARG A 6 25.79 -44.67 -57.59
C ARG A 6 24.48 -43.88 -57.41
N GLY A 7 23.77 -44.12 -56.34
CA GLY A 7 22.64 -43.28 -55.89
C GLY A 7 23.16 -42.08 -55.07
N SER A 8 22.88 -40.88 -55.58
CA SER A 8 23.16 -39.63 -54.85
C SER A 8 22.06 -39.38 -53.78
N LEU A 9 22.46 -39.41 -52.52
CA LEU A 9 21.58 -39.07 -51.38
C LEU A 9 21.62 -37.56 -51.19
N HIS A 10 20.54 -36.85 -51.57
CA HIS A 10 20.37 -35.42 -51.27
C HIS A 10 19.86 -35.27 -49.82
N MET A 11 20.73 -34.87 -48.96
CA MET A 11 20.41 -34.49 -47.58
C MET A 11 19.80 -33.09 -47.57
N LYS A 12 18.47 -32.98 -47.42
CA LYS A 12 17.78 -31.72 -47.20
C LYS A 12 18.00 -31.25 -45.79
N THR A 13 18.84 -30.27 -45.62
CA THR A 13 19.05 -29.58 -44.30
C THR A 13 17.83 -28.70 -44.04
N LEU A 14 17.02 -29.08 -43.04
CA LEU A 14 15.91 -28.31 -42.55
C LEU A 14 16.45 -27.27 -41.55
N PHE A 15 16.57 -26.01 -41.96
CA PHE A 15 16.85 -24.89 -41.06
C PHE A 15 15.57 -24.58 -40.30
N CYS A 16 15.49 -25.04 -39.03
CA CYS A 16 14.48 -24.61 -38.09
C CYS A 16 14.92 -23.28 -37.47
N GLY A 17 14.45 -22.17 -38.03
CA GLY A 17 14.70 -20.84 -37.51
C GLY A 17 13.94 -20.65 -36.18
N LEU A 18 14.65 -20.70 -35.06
CA LEU A 18 14.12 -20.35 -33.73
C LEU A 18 14.00 -18.82 -33.67
N ALA A 19 12.80 -18.29 -33.93
CA ALA A 19 12.50 -16.88 -33.68
C ALA A 19 12.42 -16.66 -32.17
N VAL A 20 13.51 -16.20 -31.57
CA VAL A 20 13.51 -15.70 -30.18
C VAL A 20 12.82 -14.34 -30.17
N THR A 21 11.53 -14.33 -29.85
CA THR A 21 10.80 -13.09 -29.60
C THR A 21 11.28 -12.53 -28.26
N LEU A 22 12.21 -11.57 -28.29
CA LEU A 22 12.61 -10.79 -27.13
C LEU A 22 11.42 -9.93 -26.71
N CYS A 23 10.65 -10.36 -25.71
CA CYS A 23 9.69 -9.52 -25.03
C CYS A 23 10.49 -8.50 -24.19
N LEU A 24 10.81 -7.34 -24.77
CA LEU A 24 11.28 -6.19 -24.02
C LEU A 24 10.13 -5.75 -23.11
N ALA A 25 10.21 -6.04 -21.82
CA ALA A 25 9.39 -5.41 -20.82
C ALA A 25 9.69 -3.90 -20.88
N GLN A 26 8.79 -3.12 -21.46
CA GLN A 26 8.86 -1.67 -21.40
C GLN A 26 8.62 -1.27 -19.94
N LEU A 27 9.70 -0.96 -19.23
CA LEU A 27 9.62 -0.17 -18.02
C LEU A 27 8.93 1.15 -18.41
N SER A 28 7.71 1.34 -17.96
CA SER A 28 7.03 2.64 -18.07
C SER A 28 7.72 3.61 -17.11
N LEU A 29 8.85 4.14 -17.56
CA LEU A 29 9.43 5.32 -16.95
C LEU A 29 8.49 6.48 -17.29
N ALA A 30 8.19 7.33 -16.33
CA ALA A 30 7.47 8.57 -16.57
C ALA A 30 8.17 9.30 -17.73
N GLN A 31 7.53 9.33 -18.89
CA GLN A 31 8.08 10.00 -20.05
C GLN A 31 7.62 11.45 -20.05
N VAL A 32 8.54 12.32 -20.46
CA VAL A 32 8.18 13.72 -20.74
C VAL A 32 7.11 13.74 -21.81
N ASP A 33 6.00 14.44 -21.56
CA ASP A 33 4.91 14.58 -22.52
C ASP A 33 5.43 15.31 -23.79
N PRO A 34 5.54 14.63 -24.94
CA PRO A 34 6.12 15.22 -26.15
C PRO A 34 5.26 16.33 -26.79
N ARG A 35 4.01 16.51 -26.31
CA ARG A 35 3.13 17.59 -26.79
C ARG A 35 3.62 18.97 -26.35
N TRP A 36 4.43 19.03 -25.29
CA TRP A 36 4.91 20.29 -24.71
C TRP A 36 6.41 20.48 -24.90
N LYS A 37 6.80 21.64 -25.38
CA LYS A 37 8.21 22.03 -25.40
C LYS A 37 8.69 22.36 -23.99
N PRO A 38 10.01 22.27 -23.70
CA PRO A 38 10.56 22.83 -22.48
C PRO A 38 10.18 24.31 -22.32
N ASN A 39 9.67 24.67 -21.14
CA ASN A 39 9.25 26.05 -20.80
C ASN A 39 8.12 26.61 -21.70
N ASP A 40 7.26 25.75 -22.21
CA ASP A 40 6.11 26.15 -23.02
C ASP A 40 5.12 26.95 -22.17
N PRO A 41 4.86 28.26 -22.48
CA PRO A 41 3.95 29.06 -21.70
C PRO A 41 2.48 28.67 -21.80
N ASP A 42 2.12 27.91 -22.84
CA ASP A 42 0.75 27.46 -23.09
C ASP A 42 0.46 26.11 -22.38
N ARG A 43 1.47 25.50 -21.76
CA ARG A 43 1.27 24.26 -20.99
C ARG A 43 0.38 24.55 -19.79
N PRO A 44 -0.71 23.75 -19.55
CA PRO A 44 -1.59 23.94 -18.41
C PRO A 44 -0.83 23.98 -17.08
N LEU A 45 -1.14 24.95 -16.26
CA LEU A 45 -0.58 25.03 -14.90
C LEU A 45 -1.16 23.93 -14.02
N PRO A 46 -0.40 23.44 -13.02
CA PRO A 46 -0.92 22.50 -12.06
C PRO A 46 -2.05 23.13 -11.24
N PRO A 47 -3.04 22.35 -10.78
CA PRO A 47 -4.07 22.86 -9.88
C PRO A 47 -3.44 23.37 -8.59
N VAL A 48 -3.99 24.47 -8.07
CA VAL A 48 -3.58 25.04 -6.78
C VAL A 48 -4.39 24.39 -5.67
N ILE A 49 -3.70 23.83 -4.68
CA ILE A 49 -4.31 23.28 -3.46
C ILE A 49 -3.71 24.00 -2.24
N GLU A 50 -4.48 24.08 -1.16
CA GLU A 50 -3.93 24.45 0.14
C GLU A 50 -3.20 23.24 0.75
N PRO A 51 -1.92 23.35 1.10
CA PRO A 51 -1.21 22.26 1.75
C PRO A 51 -1.77 22.01 3.14
N GLY A 52 -1.65 20.77 3.59
CA GLY A 52 -1.93 20.40 4.98
C GLY A 52 -0.94 21.05 5.96
N THR A 53 -1.13 20.78 7.24
CA THR A 53 -0.18 21.14 8.29
C THR A 53 0.34 19.91 9.00
N ALA A 54 1.56 19.97 9.53
CA ALA A 54 2.13 18.89 10.31
C ALA A 54 1.33 18.64 11.59
N SER A 55 1.23 17.37 11.97
CA SER A 55 0.67 16.96 13.26
C SER A 55 1.70 17.04 14.36
N THR A 56 1.21 17.19 15.59
CA THR A 56 1.99 17.12 16.84
C THR A 56 1.45 16.01 17.74
N GLN A 57 2.11 15.77 18.87
CA GLN A 57 1.58 14.83 19.86
C GLN A 57 0.22 15.29 20.44
N ASP A 58 0.05 16.60 20.57
CA ASP A 58 -1.13 17.20 21.22
C ASP A 58 -2.31 17.41 20.24
N ALA A 59 -2.02 17.62 18.95
CA ALA A 59 -3.05 17.94 17.96
C ALA A 59 -2.74 17.37 16.58
N PRO A 60 -3.76 16.83 15.88
CA PRO A 60 -3.62 16.41 14.49
C PRO A 60 -3.43 17.63 13.58
N GLY A 61 -2.67 17.43 12.50
CA GLY A 61 -2.54 18.39 11.42
C GLY A 61 -3.81 18.49 10.58
N ARG A 62 -3.90 19.54 9.76
CA ARG A 62 -4.96 19.65 8.75
C ARG A 62 -4.56 18.87 7.51
N PRO A 63 -5.49 18.13 6.88
CA PRO A 63 -5.24 17.51 5.57
C PRO A 63 -5.09 18.58 4.47
N PRO A 64 -4.47 18.25 3.33
CA PRO A 64 -4.54 19.07 2.12
C PRO A 64 -5.99 19.31 1.67
N SER A 65 -6.24 20.42 0.98
CA SER A 65 -7.62 20.85 0.61
C SER A 65 -8.32 19.90 -0.39
N ASP A 66 -7.57 19.09 -1.13
CA ASP A 66 -8.05 18.09 -2.07
C ASP A 66 -8.09 16.66 -1.49
N ALA A 67 -7.83 16.51 -0.19
CA ALA A 67 -7.89 15.22 0.48
C ALA A 67 -9.33 14.83 0.85
N ILE A 68 -9.62 13.54 0.73
CA ILE A 68 -10.82 12.91 1.27
C ILE A 68 -10.53 12.54 2.72
N VAL A 69 -11.22 13.16 3.68
CA VAL A 69 -11.06 12.86 5.09
C VAL A 69 -11.87 11.60 5.43
N LEU A 70 -11.17 10.55 5.84
CA LEU A 70 -11.77 9.28 6.23
C LEU A 70 -12.09 9.23 7.73
N PHE A 71 -11.27 9.88 8.57
CA PHE A 71 -11.53 10.06 9.99
C PHE A 71 -10.74 11.27 10.54
N GLY A 72 -11.39 12.06 11.40
CA GLY A 72 -10.79 13.28 11.96
C GLY A 72 -11.20 14.55 11.19
N GLY A 73 -10.51 15.67 11.49
CA GLY A 73 -10.93 16.99 11.00
C GLY A 73 -12.11 17.55 11.79
N LYS A 74 -12.50 18.78 11.48
CA LYS A 74 -13.33 19.65 12.32
C LYS A 74 -14.65 19.06 12.81
N ASP A 75 -15.24 18.13 12.05
CA ASP A 75 -16.52 17.48 12.39
C ASP A 75 -16.48 15.94 12.25
N LYS A 76 -15.30 15.36 12.00
CA LYS A 76 -15.14 13.95 11.67
C LYS A 76 -14.43 13.12 12.74
N ASP A 77 -13.99 13.73 13.81
CA ASP A 77 -13.39 13.06 14.97
C ASP A 77 -14.38 12.26 15.82
N LYS A 78 -15.70 12.42 15.52
CA LYS A 78 -16.81 11.69 16.15
C LYS A 78 -17.63 10.88 15.17
N ASP A 79 -17.21 10.82 13.90
CA ASP A 79 -17.94 10.16 12.84
C ASP A 79 -17.13 9.04 12.19
N ILE A 80 -17.53 7.80 12.48
CA ILE A 80 -16.98 6.58 11.89
C ILE A 80 -17.81 6.13 10.66
N SER A 81 -18.73 6.95 10.15
CA SER A 81 -19.66 6.57 9.09
C SER A 81 -19.01 6.21 7.75
N GLN A 82 -17.76 6.67 7.52
CA GLN A 82 -16.96 6.29 6.36
C GLN A 82 -16.49 4.82 6.41
N TRP A 83 -16.62 4.18 7.59
CA TRP A 83 -16.14 2.83 7.85
C TRP A 83 -17.29 1.89 8.16
N VAL A 84 -17.13 0.64 7.73
CA VAL A 84 -18.03 -0.48 8.04
C VAL A 84 -17.22 -1.65 8.59
N GLY A 85 -17.88 -2.50 9.36
CA GLY A 85 -17.33 -3.80 9.74
C GLY A 85 -17.34 -4.78 8.57
N GLU A 86 -16.75 -5.95 8.76
CA GLU A 86 -16.73 -7.04 7.77
C GLU A 86 -18.13 -7.51 7.35
N ASP A 87 -19.11 -7.34 8.23
CA ASP A 87 -20.52 -7.62 7.98
C ASP A 87 -21.24 -6.52 7.16
N GLY A 88 -20.53 -5.46 6.74
CA GLY A 88 -21.06 -4.30 6.04
C GLY A 88 -21.88 -3.35 6.91
N HIS A 89 -22.09 -3.66 8.18
CA HIS A 89 -22.76 -2.78 9.13
C HIS A 89 -21.81 -1.73 9.72
N ARG A 90 -22.33 -0.90 10.63
CA ARG A 90 -21.55 0.12 11.31
C ARG A 90 -20.35 -0.51 12.02
N ALA A 91 -19.17 0.06 11.81
CA ALA A 91 -17.96 -0.33 12.53
C ALA A 91 -18.18 -0.24 14.06
N LYS A 92 -17.69 -1.25 14.78
CA LYS A 92 -17.89 -1.40 16.25
C LYS A 92 -16.76 -0.83 17.08
N TRP A 93 -15.78 -0.18 16.44
CA TRP A 93 -14.66 0.44 17.12
C TRP A 93 -15.13 1.61 18.00
N LYS A 94 -14.44 1.82 19.11
CA LYS A 94 -14.76 2.87 20.08
C LYS A 94 -14.32 4.23 19.54
N LEU A 95 -15.16 5.25 19.75
CA LEU A 95 -14.84 6.65 19.48
C LEU A 95 -14.60 7.37 20.79
N ALA A 96 -13.48 8.07 20.94
CA ALA A 96 -13.15 8.87 22.10
C ALA A 96 -12.11 9.95 21.72
N ASP A 97 -12.28 11.15 22.26
CA ASP A 97 -11.27 12.22 22.28
C ASP A 97 -10.55 12.47 20.94
N GLY A 98 -11.28 12.43 19.81
CA GLY A 98 -10.74 12.70 18.49
C GLY A 98 -10.02 11.51 17.83
N TYR A 99 -10.14 10.29 18.37
CA TYR A 99 -9.61 9.07 17.78
C TYR A 99 -10.65 7.95 17.76
N MET A 100 -10.41 6.95 16.95
CA MET A 100 -11.07 5.65 17.02
C MET A 100 -10.09 4.61 17.57
N GLU A 101 -10.59 3.68 18.40
CA GLU A 101 -9.81 2.66 19.08
C GLU A 101 -10.36 1.28 18.74
N VAL A 102 -9.47 0.37 18.40
CA VAL A 102 -9.81 -1.03 18.18
C VAL A 102 -10.50 -1.59 19.44
N VAL A 103 -11.68 -2.16 19.26
CA VAL A 103 -12.33 -3.00 20.27
C VAL A 103 -11.93 -4.44 19.97
N PRO A 104 -11.15 -5.10 20.84
CA PRO A 104 -10.68 -6.46 20.61
C PRO A 104 -11.81 -7.41 20.22
N HIS A 105 -11.58 -8.21 19.18
CA HIS A 105 -12.52 -9.18 18.62
C HIS A 105 -13.78 -8.59 17.97
N SER A 106 -13.77 -7.30 17.63
CA SER A 106 -14.89 -6.66 16.92
C SER A 106 -14.80 -6.81 15.39
N GLY A 107 -13.67 -7.30 14.88
CA GLY A 107 -13.35 -7.48 13.48
C GLY A 107 -12.70 -6.25 12.82
N TYR A 108 -12.20 -6.46 11.61
CA TYR A 108 -11.62 -5.39 10.80
C TYR A 108 -12.68 -4.36 10.43
N ILE A 109 -12.23 -3.16 10.12
CA ILE A 109 -13.08 -2.12 9.52
C ILE A 109 -12.57 -1.76 8.12
N HIS A 110 -13.51 -1.43 7.22
CA HIS A 110 -13.24 -1.14 5.83
C HIS A 110 -13.87 0.18 5.43
N THR A 111 -13.21 0.94 4.54
CA THR A 111 -13.83 2.14 3.98
C THR A 111 -15.02 1.76 3.08
N ARG A 112 -16.08 2.58 3.09
CA ARG A 112 -17.22 2.40 2.16
C ARG A 112 -16.80 2.67 0.71
N GLN A 113 -15.94 3.68 0.52
CA GLN A 113 -15.41 4.02 -0.79
C GLN A 113 -14.17 3.17 -1.08
N PRO A 114 -14.06 2.58 -2.29
CA PRO A 114 -12.87 1.90 -2.73
C PRO A 114 -11.83 2.89 -3.26
N PHE A 115 -10.53 2.56 -3.08
CA PHE A 115 -9.38 3.34 -3.51
C PHE A 115 -8.38 2.46 -4.28
N GLY A 116 -7.66 3.08 -5.21
CA GLY A 116 -6.54 2.49 -5.94
C GLY A 116 -5.25 3.26 -5.64
N ASP A 117 -4.65 3.86 -6.67
CA ASP A 117 -3.45 4.69 -6.50
C ASP A 117 -3.76 5.87 -5.59
N CYS A 118 -2.95 6.03 -4.55
CA CYS A 118 -3.25 7.05 -3.55
C CYS A 118 -2.01 7.51 -2.78
N GLN A 119 -2.14 8.70 -2.20
CA GLN A 119 -1.39 9.15 -1.05
C GLN A 119 -2.30 9.01 0.17
N LEU A 120 -1.91 8.18 1.12
CA LEU A 120 -2.64 7.94 2.37
C LEU A 120 -1.83 8.44 3.55
N HIS A 121 -2.48 9.18 4.45
CA HIS A 121 -1.96 9.55 5.75
C HIS A 121 -2.76 8.87 6.85
N VAL A 122 -2.08 8.27 7.81
CA VAL A 122 -2.67 7.63 8.98
C VAL A 122 -1.84 7.98 10.21
N GLU A 123 -2.51 8.44 11.28
CA GLU A 123 -1.88 8.54 12.59
C GLU A 123 -2.40 7.42 13.50
N PHE A 124 -1.48 6.78 14.24
CA PHE A 124 -1.82 5.71 15.16
C PHE A 124 -1.02 5.84 16.45
N ALA A 125 -1.51 5.22 17.53
CA ALA A 125 -0.78 5.10 18.79
C ALA A 125 -1.08 3.75 19.42
N GLU A 126 -0.03 3.06 19.82
CA GLU A 126 -0.12 1.80 20.51
C GLU A 126 -0.60 1.97 21.95
N PRO A 127 -1.18 0.91 22.57
CA PRO A 127 -1.71 0.98 23.93
C PRO A 127 -0.64 1.28 24.97
N VAL A 128 -1.06 1.96 26.06
CA VAL A 128 -0.25 2.20 27.26
C VAL A 128 -1.04 1.72 28.48
N PRO A 129 -0.43 0.93 29.38
CA PRO A 129 0.91 0.35 29.28
C PRO A 129 1.01 -0.67 28.14
N PRO A 130 2.21 -0.90 27.57
CA PRO A 130 2.38 -1.95 26.58
C PRO A 130 2.11 -3.33 27.20
N VAL A 131 1.39 -4.18 26.48
CA VAL A 131 1.04 -5.53 26.91
C VAL A 131 1.48 -6.51 25.84
N GLY A 132 2.09 -7.62 26.25
CA GLY A 132 2.62 -8.64 25.34
C GLY A 132 4.06 -8.36 24.89
N GLU A 133 4.54 -9.23 24.02
CA GLU A 133 5.87 -9.19 23.41
C GLU A 133 5.77 -9.54 21.94
N SER A 134 6.79 -9.20 21.16
CA SER A 134 6.86 -9.54 19.72
C SER A 134 5.59 -9.09 18.99
N GLN A 135 4.91 -9.98 18.25
CA GLN A 135 3.71 -9.69 17.48
C GLN A 135 2.43 -9.54 18.32
N ASP A 136 2.47 -9.84 19.61
CA ASP A 136 1.33 -9.66 20.51
C ASP A 136 1.25 -8.25 21.10
N ARG A 137 2.24 -7.39 20.83
CA ARG A 137 2.35 -6.07 21.47
C ARG A 137 1.94 -4.94 20.51
N GLY A 138 0.76 -4.36 20.73
CA GLY A 138 0.25 -3.22 19.97
C GLY A 138 0.06 -3.51 18.48
N ASN A 139 -0.38 -4.73 18.14
CA ASN A 139 -0.51 -5.19 16.76
C ASN A 139 -1.81 -4.70 16.12
N SER A 140 -1.68 -4.23 14.90
CA SER A 140 -2.74 -3.89 13.96
C SER A 140 -2.14 -3.83 12.54
N GLY A 141 -2.90 -3.34 11.54
CA GLY A 141 -2.42 -3.20 10.16
C GLY A 141 -3.21 -2.19 9.37
N VAL A 142 -2.55 -1.53 8.43
CA VAL A 142 -3.16 -0.66 7.42
C VAL A 142 -3.09 -1.38 6.09
N PHE A 143 -4.24 -1.79 5.54
CA PHE A 143 -4.33 -2.58 4.31
C PHE A 143 -4.77 -1.72 3.14
N LEU A 144 -3.87 -1.44 2.20
CA LEU A 144 -4.21 -0.82 0.92
C LEU A 144 -4.99 -1.84 0.08
N MET A 145 -6.13 -1.42 -0.47
CA MET A 145 -7.07 -2.29 -1.19
C MET A 145 -7.55 -3.52 -0.38
N GLY A 146 -7.40 -3.52 0.96
CA GLY A 146 -7.69 -4.68 1.81
C GLY A 146 -6.77 -5.89 1.58
N LEU A 147 -5.69 -5.73 0.84
CA LEU A 147 -4.81 -6.80 0.39
C LEU A 147 -3.33 -6.60 0.75
N TYR A 148 -2.88 -5.36 0.85
CA TYR A 148 -1.45 -5.00 0.96
C TYR A 148 -1.21 -4.29 2.28
N GLU A 149 -0.68 -4.99 3.25
CA GLU A 149 -0.51 -4.54 4.61
C GLU A 149 0.77 -3.75 4.81
N VAL A 150 0.62 -2.56 5.40
CA VAL A 150 1.67 -1.88 6.14
C VAL A 150 1.45 -2.18 7.62
N GLN A 151 2.38 -2.92 8.21
CA GLN A 151 2.28 -3.40 9.60
C GLN A 151 2.21 -2.24 10.59
N VAL A 152 1.29 -2.33 11.53
CA VAL A 152 1.24 -1.53 12.76
C VAL A 152 1.63 -2.41 13.94
N LEU A 153 2.65 -2.01 14.70
CA LEU A 153 3.17 -2.75 15.83
C LEU A 153 3.87 -1.80 16.79
N ASP A 154 3.79 -2.06 18.08
CA ASP A 154 4.71 -1.45 19.01
C ASP A 154 6.10 -2.06 18.85
N SER A 155 6.90 -1.44 17.95
CA SER A 155 8.28 -1.84 17.66
C SER A 155 9.32 -1.08 18.49
N TYR A 156 8.88 -0.23 19.43
CA TYR A 156 9.79 0.47 20.33
C TYR A 156 10.36 -0.48 21.38
N GLN A 157 11.68 -0.75 21.29
CA GLN A 157 12.36 -1.70 22.19
C GLN A 157 11.64 -3.07 22.27
N ASN A 158 11.09 -3.53 21.15
CA ASN A 158 10.38 -4.79 21.02
C ASN A 158 11.02 -5.65 19.95
N LYS A 159 11.49 -6.83 20.30
CA LYS A 159 12.15 -7.75 19.37
C LYS A 159 11.11 -8.65 18.70
N THR A 160 11.10 -8.63 17.36
CA THR A 160 10.30 -9.53 16.54
C THR A 160 11.02 -9.79 15.21
N TYR A 161 10.43 -10.59 14.31
CA TYR A 161 11.00 -10.79 12.97
C TYR A 161 10.96 -9.49 12.15
N ALA A 162 11.95 -9.31 11.27
CA ALA A 162 12.21 -8.03 10.62
C ALA A 162 11.07 -7.56 9.71
N ASP A 163 10.46 -8.48 8.95
CA ASP A 163 9.35 -8.23 8.03
C ASP A 163 7.96 -8.21 8.68
N GLY A 164 7.91 -8.22 10.01
CA GLY A 164 6.74 -7.96 10.85
C GLY A 164 6.90 -6.78 11.80
N GLN A 165 7.97 -5.98 11.66
CA GLN A 165 8.16 -4.72 12.38
C GLN A 165 7.14 -3.67 11.92
N ALA A 166 6.88 -2.64 12.73
CA ALA A 166 6.13 -1.46 12.30
C ALA A 166 6.65 -0.94 10.96
N SER A 167 5.75 -0.59 10.05
CA SER A 167 6.03 -0.13 8.68
C SER A 167 6.66 -1.15 7.71
N ALA A 168 6.76 -2.42 8.10
CA ALA A 168 7.03 -3.48 7.13
C ALA A 168 5.90 -3.58 6.09
N VAL A 169 6.23 -3.90 4.84
CA VAL A 169 5.29 -4.57 3.96
C VAL A 169 5.24 -6.02 4.42
N TYR A 170 4.20 -6.36 5.18
CA TYR A 170 4.15 -7.56 6.01
C TYR A 170 4.54 -8.84 5.27
N GLY A 171 5.50 -9.58 5.83
CA GLY A 171 6.01 -10.84 5.26
C GLY A 171 6.79 -10.69 3.94
N GLN A 172 7.00 -9.45 3.43
CA GLN A 172 7.71 -9.22 2.17
C GLN A 172 8.96 -8.36 2.35
N PHE A 173 8.82 -7.15 2.92
CA PHE A 173 9.92 -6.20 3.06
C PHE A 173 10.00 -5.66 4.49
N PRO A 174 11.10 -5.90 5.22
CA PRO A 174 11.33 -5.19 6.47
C PRO A 174 11.50 -3.69 6.19
N PRO A 175 11.19 -2.81 7.17
CA PRO A 175 11.53 -1.41 7.05
C PRO A 175 13.05 -1.21 7.02
N GLN A 176 13.54 -0.21 6.28
CA GLN A 176 14.97 0.11 6.18
C GLN A 176 15.56 0.50 7.54
N VAL A 177 14.75 1.15 8.37
CA VAL A 177 15.09 1.52 9.75
C VAL A 177 13.85 1.43 10.64
N ASN A 178 14.03 1.21 11.95
CA ASN A 178 12.95 1.31 12.93
C ASN A 178 12.81 2.77 13.39
N ALA A 179 11.77 3.44 12.93
CA ALA A 179 11.46 4.84 13.26
C ALA A 179 10.36 4.97 14.33
N SER A 180 10.06 3.89 15.08
CA SER A 180 9.00 3.86 16.10
C SER A 180 9.29 4.77 17.28
N ARG A 181 8.26 5.49 17.73
CA ARG A 181 8.23 6.21 19.00
C ARG A 181 7.79 5.28 20.14
N PRO A 182 8.01 5.65 21.40
CA PRO A 182 7.46 4.91 22.54
C PRO A 182 5.93 4.73 22.44
N PRO A 183 5.37 3.61 22.97
CA PRO A 183 3.93 3.39 22.99
C PRO A 183 3.19 4.54 23.66
N GLY A 184 1.98 4.80 23.22
CA GLY A 184 1.16 5.94 23.65
C GLY A 184 1.43 7.24 22.91
N GLN A 185 2.59 7.41 22.28
CA GLN A 185 2.88 8.54 21.42
C GLN A 185 2.26 8.33 20.02
N TRP A 186 1.73 9.41 19.45
CA TRP A 186 1.21 9.38 18.07
C TRP A 186 2.33 9.22 17.08
N GLN A 187 2.16 8.27 16.20
CA GLN A 187 3.01 7.94 15.07
C GLN A 187 2.28 8.24 13.78
N THR A 188 3.03 8.49 12.71
CA THR A 188 2.46 8.81 11.39
C THR A 188 2.97 7.84 10.34
N TYR A 189 2.07 7.36 9.50
CA TYR A 189 2.40 6.80 8.20
C TYR A 189 1.95 7.74 7.11
N ASP A 190 2.87 8.07 6.21
CA ASP A 190 2.59 8.66 4.91
C ASP A 190 2.94 7.63 3.84
N ILE A 191 1.92 7.14 3.14
CA ILE A 191 2.02 6.02 2.21
C ILE A 191 1.67 6.51 0.80
N ILE A 192 2.57 6.28 -0.16
CA ILE A 192 2.27 6.42 -1.59
C ILE A 192 2.13 5.01 -2.14
N PHE A 193 0.96 4.71 -2.66
CA PHE A 193 0.61 3.39 -3.17
C PHE A 193 0.19 3.47 -4.63
N HIS A 194 0.74 2.55 -5.43
CA HIS A 194 0.31 2.28 -6.79
C HIS A 194 -0.26 0.87 -6.85
N ALA A 195 -1.53 0.77 -7.22
CA ALA A 195 -2.24 -0.50 -7.33
C ALA A 195 -1.72 -1.35 -8.48
N PRO A 196 -1.84 -2.67 -8.43
CA PRO A 196 -1.44 -3.52 -9.53
C PRO A 196 -2.32 -3.28 -10.76
N ARG A 197 -1.76 -3.53 -11.93
CA ARG A 197 -2.48 -3.42 -13.21
C ARG A 197 -2.55 -4.77 -13.88
N PHE A 198 -3.71 -5.08 -14.42
CA PHE A 198 -3.96 -6.29 -15.19
C PHE A 198 -4.49 -5.94 -16.58
N ASP A 199 -4.18 -6.78 -17.56
CA ASP A 199 -4.81 -6.68 -18.88
C ASP A 199 -6.24 -7.29 -18.85
N LYS A 200 -6.91 -7.22 -20.01
CA LYS A 200 -8.27 -7.76 -20.18
C LYS A 200 -8.38 -9.28 -19.98
N ASP A 201 -7.27 -9.98 -20.08
CA ASP A 201 -7.19 -11.44 -19.93
C ASP A 201 -6.75 -11.84 -18.52
N GLY A 202 -6.58 -10.84 -17.62
CA GLY A 202 -6.20 -11.04 -16.22
C GLY A 202 -4.71 -11.26 -15.99
N LYS A 203 -3.86 -11.01 -17.00
CA LYS A 203 -2.41 -11.08 -16.85
C LYS A 203 -1.90 -9.81 -16.15
N LEU A 204 -1.03 -9.98 -15.17
CA LEU A 204 -0.37 -8.86 -14.50
C LEU A 204 0.50 -8.08 -15.50
N LEU A 205 0.22 -6.78 -15.62
CA LEU A 205 1.01 -5.82 -16.38
C LEU A 205 2.03 -5.10 -15.51
N HIS A 206 1.57 -4.62 -14.35
CA HIS A 206 2.41 -3.93 -13.38
C HIS A 206 2.05 -4.43 -11.97
N PRO A 207 3.02 -4.86 -11.17
CA PRO A 207 2.80 -5.17 -9.77
C PRO A 207 2.51 -3.90 -8.96
N ALA A 208 1.92 -4.08 -7.77
CA ALA A 208 1.75 -2.98 -6.83
C ALA A 208 3.09 -2.44 -6.37
N ARG A 209 3.15 -1.13 -6.09
CA ARG A 209 4.34 -0.46 -5.56
C ARG A 209 3.97 0.40 -4.36
N MET A 210 4.91 0.50 -3.42
CA MET A 210 4.67 1.22 -2.18
C MET A 210 5.91 1.99 -1.73
N THR A 211 5.69 3.25 -1.33
CA THR A 211 6.63 4.06 -0.57
C THR A 211 6.00 4.39 0.77
N VAL A 212 6.73 4.21 1.85
CA VAL A 212 6.25 4.50 3.21
C VAL A 212 7.23 5.40 3.94
N LEU A 213 6.71 6.49 4.50
CA LEU A 213 7.41 7.28 5.52
C LEU A 213 6.77 6.99 6.88
N HIS A 214 7.60 6.63 7.86
CA HIS A 214 7.19 6.44 9.26
C HIS A 214 7.78 7.56 10.10
N ASN A 215 6.93 8.38 10.72
CA ASN A 215 7.35 9.57 11.47
C ASN A 215 8.24 10.53 10.66
N GLY A 216 7.96 10.65 9.34
CA GLY A 216 8.73 11.46 8.40
C GLY A 216 10.04 10.82 7.92
N VAL A 217 10.36 9.61 8.36
CA VAL A 217 11.55 8.86 7.91
C VAL A 217 11.17 7.87 6.82
N LEU A 218 11.89 7.88 5.70
CA LEU A 218 11.69 6.92 4.61
C LEU A 218 12.07 5.51 5.09
N VAL A 219 11.11 4.60 5.05
CA VAL A 219 11.29 3.21 5.52
C VAL A 219 11.03 2.16 4.44
N GLN A 220 10.23 2.50 3.42
CA GLN A 220 10.04 1.72 2.19
C GLN A 220 10.18 2.68 0.99
N ASP A 221 11.09 2.39 0.06
CA ASP A 221 11.37 3.24 -1.09
C ASP A 221 10.91 2.57 -2.38
N ASN A 222 9.69 2.89 -2.82
CA ASN A 222 9.10 2.41 -4.07
C ASN A 222 9.27 0.89 -4.29
N VAL A 223 9.09 0.11 -3.23
CA VAL A 223 9.23 -1.34 -3.27
C VAL A 223 8.14 -1.97 -4.14
N GLU A 224 8.52 -2.97 -4.93
CA GLU A 224 7.60 -3.72 -5.77
C GLU A 224 7.11 -4.96 -5.02
N LEU A 225 5.81 -5.03 -4.78
CA LEU A 225 5.21 -6.11 -4.01
C LEU A 225 5.13 -7.40 -4.85
N SER A 226 5.30 -8.55 -4.20
CA SER A 226 5.22 -9.87 -4.87
C SER A 226 3.78 -10.41 -5.02
N GLY A 227 2.80 -9.72 -4.43
CA GLY A 227 1.38 -10.10 -4.35
C GLY A 227 0.75 -9.60 -3.06
N PRO A 228 -0.46 -10.03 -2.71
CA PRO A 228 -1.06 -9.74 -1.41
C PRO A 228 -0.16 -10.17 -0.25
N THR A 229 -0.22 -9.41 0.86
CA THR A 229 0.49 -9.79 2.09
C THR A 229 -0.25 -10.90 2.81
N ALA A 230 0.47 -11.83 3.42
CA ALA A 230 -0.10 -12.92 4.20
C ALA A 230 0.89 -13.44 5.25
N HIS A 231 0.35 -14.05 6.33
CA HIS A 231 1.16 -14.67 7.37
C HIS A 231 1.75 -15.98 6.86
N HIS A 232 3.08 -16.08 6.89
CA HIS A 232 3.85 -17.25 6.43
C HIS A 232 3.62 -17.68 4.97
N ASP A 233 3.09 -16.79 4.12
CA ASP A 233 2.82 -17.08 2.71
C ASP A 233 3.12 -15.85 1.84
N ARG A 234 3.28 -16.08 0.53
CA ARG A 234 3.41 -15.05 -0.51
C ARG A 234 2.45 -15.40 -1.65
N PRO A 235 1.16 -15.12 -1.49
CA PRO A 235 0.17 -15.44 -2.51
C PRO A 235 0.50 -14.72 -3.82
N PRO A 236 0.37 -15.39 -4.96
CA PRO A 236 0.56 -14.75 -6.25
C PRO A 236 -0.54 -13.72 -6.51
N TYR A 237 -0.25 -12.77 -7.40
CA TYR A 237 -1.26 -11.87 -7.90
C TYR A 237 -2.43 -12.61 -8.54
N LYS A 238 -3.63 -12.13 -8.29
CA LYS A 238 -4.86 -12.50 -8.99
C LYS A 238 -5.52 -11.22 -9.49
N PRO A 239 -6.21 -11.24 -10.64
CA PRO A 239 -6.93 -10.08 -11.14
C PRO A 239 -7.88 -9.52 -10.08
N THR A 240 -7.79 -8.23 -9.86
CA THR A 240 -8.67 -7.48 -8.95
C THR A 240 -9.23 -6.25 -9.65
N PRO A 241 -10.36 -5.70 -9.18
CA PRO A 241 -10.77 -4.36 -9.55
C PRO A 241 -9.64 -3.34 -9.33
N ALA A 242 -9.63 -2.26 -10.11
CA ALA A 242 -8.62 -1.19 -9.99
C ALA A 242 -8.67 -0.46 -8.64
N LYS A 243 -9.79 -0.52 -7.94
CA LYS A 243 -10.02 0.08 -6.62
C LYS A 243 -10.74 -0.93 -5.72
N LEU A 244 -10.31 -1.04 -4.47
CA LEU A 244 -10.94 -1.81 -3.41
C LEU A 244 -10.90 -1.01 -2.10
N PRO A 245 -11.73 -1.35 -1.09
CA PRO A 245 -11.70 -0.67 0.19
C PRO A 245 -10.33 -0.72 0.88
N LEU A 246 -9.98 0.37 1.56
CA LEU A 246 -8.93 0.40 2.55
C LEU A 246 -9.42 -0.31 3.82
N SER A 247 -8.54 -1.02 4.55
CA SER A 247 -8.92 -1.68 5.79
C SER A 247 -7.97 -1.37 6.92
N LEU A 248 -8.50 -1.38 8.15
CA LEU A 248 -7.72 -1.37 9.38
C LEU A 248 -8.01 -2.64 10.17
N GLN A 249 -6.95 -3.23 10.73
CA GLN A 249 -7.01 -4.54 11.37
C GLN A 249 -7.35 -4.45 12.85
N ASP A 250 -8.26 -5.32 13.29
CA ASP A 250 -8.37 -5.75 14.68
C ASP A 250 -7.51 -6.99 14.89
N HIS A 251 -6.39 -6.83 15.60
CA HIS A 251 -5.53 -7.93 16.05
C HIS A 251 -5.57 -8.06 17.58
N SER A 252 -6.75 -7.82 18.18
CA SER A 252 -7.00 -7.93 19.63
C SER A 252 -6.21 -6.95 20.50
N ASN A 253 -5.58 -5.95 19.92
CA ASN A 253 -4.89 -4.88 20.63
C ASN A 253 -5.64 -3.55 20.46
N PRO A 254 -5.87 -2.78 21.54
CA PRO A 254 -6.62 -1.52 21.47
C PRO A 254 -5.77 -0.37 20.91
N VAL A 255 -5.29 -0.55 19.68
CA VAL A 255 -4.57 0.49 18.94
C VAL A 255 -5.53 1.62 18.59
N ARG A 256 -5.05 2.85 18.73
CA ARG A 256 -5.81 4.06 18.46
C ARG A 256 -5.41 4.64 17.11
N PHE A 257 -6.38 5.17 16.36
CA PHE A 257 -6.19 5.82 15.08
C PHE A 257 -6.85 7.19 15.06
N ARG A 258 -6.18 8.19 14.45
CA ARG A 258 -6.74 9.52 14.21
C ARG A 258 -6.23 10.10 12.90
N ASN A 259 -6.79 11.21 12.46
CA ASN A 259 -6.33 11.99 11.29
C ASN A 259 -6.02 11.12 10.06
N ILE A 260 -7.04 10.39 9.61
CA ILE A 260 -6.91 9.54 8.42
C ILE A 260 -7.48 10.27 7.22
N TRP A 261 -6.63 10.51 6.23
CA TRP A 261 -7.06 11.12 4.97
C TRP A 261 -6.31 10.52 3.78
N ILE A 262 -6.95 10.60 2.63
CA ILE A 262 -6.45 10.03 1.39
C ILE A 262 -6.61 11.01 0.23
N ARG A 263 -5.63 11.05 -0.66
CA ARG A 263 -5.71 11.70 -1.96
C ARG A 263 -5.59 10.63 -3.02
N GLU A 264 -6.54 10.60 -3.95
CA GLU A 264 -6.40 9.74 -5.12
C GLU A 264 -5.34 10.35 -6.05
N LEU A 265 -4.45 9.51 -6.57
CA LEU A 265 -3.46 9.92 -7.55
C LEU A 265 -4.03 9.69 -8.95
N ASP A 266 -3.91 10.73 -9.78
CA ASP A 266 -4.31 10.60 -11.17
C ASP A 266 -3.44 9.55 -11.86
N GLN A 267 -4.09 8.70 -12.63
CA GLN A 267 -3.42 7.75 -13.51
C GLN A 267 -2.84 8.53 -14.67
N GLY A 268 -1.52 8.81 -14.63
CA GLY A 268 -0.82 9.44 -15.75
C GLY A 268 -0.83 8.58 -17.02
#